data_ca832ebd17401dbe7b9dc35f978173d7
#
_entry.id   ca832ebd17401dbe7b9dc35f978173d7
#
_cell.length_a   1.000
_cell.length_b   1.000
_cell.length_c   1.000
_cell.angle_alpha   90.00
_cell.angle_beta   90.00
_cell.angle_gamma   90.00
#
_symmetry.space_group_name_H-M   'P 1'
#
loop_
_entity.id
_entity.type
_entity.pdbx_description
1 polymer ?
#
loop_
_entity_poly.entity_id
_entity_poly.type
_entity_poly.pdbx_seq_one_letter_code
_entity_poly.pdbx_strand_id
1 'polypeptide(L)'
;MPRVRFTDSLRSEYQELFDRCQIRSARATEVERLVSRLLANKARYATVGDPLGIPWQAIAMIHNMECSQNFAQHLHNGDPLHARTTHVPKARPAEGVPPFTWEASATDALTVKALPDWDDWSIPGILYCLEGYNGWGYRLYHPEVKSPYLWSASNQYTSGKYVADGTWSSTAVSAQCGAASLLRRIAEKGELDAESHVDDAKLKAQFGKQAALYAYAPKKLTPGGIELQRFLNRFPGIFLKDDGKLGPRTSEACKQIFGCYLAGDPRA
;
A
#
# COMPACT_ATOMS: atom_id res chain seq x y z
N MET A 1 2.96 18.30 8.21
CA MET A 1 4.05 17.46 8.77
C MET A 1 5.06 17.18 7.67
N PRO A 2 6.36 17.04 7.95
CA PRO A 2 7.33 16.66 6.93
C PRO A 2 6.92 15.30 6.35
N ARG A 3 6.85 15.24 5.03
CA ARG A 3 6.53 13.99 4.31
C ARG A 3 7.81 13.18 4.18
N VAL A 4 7.81 11.95 4.66
CA VAL A 4 8.89 10.99 4.40
C VAL A 4 8.85 10.62 2.92
N ARG A 5 9.99 10.71 2.23
CA ARG A 5 10.06 10.36 0.82
C ARG A 5 10.08 8.84 0.64
N PHE A 6 9.30 8.32 -0.30
CA PHE A 6 9.34 6.92 -0.68
C PHE A 6 10.57 6.66 -1.55
N THR A 7 11.57 6.00 -1.00
CA THR A 7 12.85 5.69 -1.64
C THR A 7 12.97 4.18 -1.86
N ASP A 8 13.91 3.76 -2.71
CA ASP A 8 14.18 2.32 -2.92
C ASP A 8 14.59 1.61 -1.64
N SER A 9 15.35 2.28 -0.77
CA SER A 9 15.69 1.74 0.56
C SER A 9 14.48 1.53 1.44
N LEU A 10 13.54 2.47 1.44
CA LEU A 10 12.31 2.36 2.22
C LEU A 10 11.37 1.30 1.63
N ARG A 11 11.30 1.20 0.30
CA ARG A 11 10.60 0.12 -0.40
C ARG A 11 11.13 -1.25 0.02
N SER A 12 12.45 -1.42 -0.01
CA SER A 12 13.11 -2.66 0.41
C SER A 12 12.85 -2.98 1.89
N GLU A 13 12.88 -1.97 2.77
CA GLU A 13 12.56 -2.13 4.19
C GLU A 13 11.14 -2.66 4.39
N TYR A 14 10.11 -2.06 3.73
CA TYR A 14 8.74 -2.54 3.85
C TYR A 14 8.58 -3.96 3.31
N GLN A 15 9.22 -4.27 2.17
CA GLN A 15 9.15 -5.62 1.60
C GLN A 15 9.75 -6.66 2.56
N GLU A 16 10.96 -6.41 3.08
CA GLU A 16 11.60 -7.31 4.03
C GLU A 16 10.79 -7.50 5.33
N LEU A 17 10.24 -6.42 5.87
CA LEU A 17 9.39 -6.49 7.05
C LEU A 17 8.12 -7.30 6.79
N PHE A 18 7.52 -7.14 5.61
CA PHE A 18 6.32 -7.89 5.23
C PHE A 18 6.62 -9.37 4.98
N ASP A 19 7.70 -9.69 4.29
CA ASP A 19 8.11 -11.08 4.01
C ASP A 19 8.40 -11.86 5.30
N ARG A 20 8.99 -11.18 6.29
CA ARG A 20 9.29 -11.74 7.62
C ARG A 20 8.14 -11.59 8.63
N CYS A 21 7.03 -10.98 8.22
CA CYS A 21 5.88 -10.77 9.11
C CYS A 21 5.26 -12.11 9.50
N GLN A 22 5.22 -12.37 10.80
CA GLN A 22 4.56 -13.53 11.39
C GLN A 22 3.51 -13.06 12.40
N ILE A 23 2.29 -13.51 12.21
CA ILE A 23 1.19 -13.21 13.14
C ILE A 23 1.43 -13.94 14.45
N ARG A 24 1.37 -13.22 15.55
CA ARG A 24 1.51 -13.82 16.88
C ARG A 24 0.38 -14.79 17.14
N SER A 25 0.69 -15.99 17.61
CA SER A 25 -0.30 -17.05 17.88
C SER A 25 -1.44 -16.59 18.80
N ALA A 26 -1.13 -15.80 19.82
CA ALA A 26 -2.12 -15.22 20.73
C ALA A 26 -3.10 -14.23 20.04
N ARG A 27 -2.79 -13.73 18.87
CA ARG A 27 -3.62 -12.79 18.10
C ARG A 27 -4.22 -13.42 16.83
N ALA A 28 -3.88 -14.69 16.53
CA ALA A 28 -4.27 -15.36 15.28
C ALA A 28 -5.80 -15.43 15.09
N THR A 29 -6.56 -15.76 16.11
CA THR A 29 -8.02 -15.83 16.06
C THR A 29 -8.66 -14.46 15.77
N GLU A 30 -8.13 -13.40 16.37
CA GLU A 30 -8.62 -12.04 16.12
C GLU A 30 -8.31 -11.59 14.71
N VAL A 31 -7.09 -11.81 14.24
CA VAL A 31 -6.67 -11.49 12.87
C VAL A 31 -7.55 -12.24 11.87
N GLU A 32 -7.79 -13.54 12.08
CA GLU A 32 -8.65 -14.35 11.22
C GLU A 32 -10.08 -13.80 11.14
N ARG A 33 -10.67 -13.44 12.29
CA ARG A 33 -12.02 -12.85 12.34
C ARG A 33 -12.09 -11.52 11.59
N LEU A 34 -11.09 -10.65 11.76
CA LEU A 34 -11.03 -9.36 11.06
C LEU A 34 -10.87 -9.56 9.55
N VAL A 35 -9.97 -10.42 9.13
CA VAL A 35 -9.71 -10.73 7.71
C VAL A 35 -10.95 -11.35 7.05
N SER A 36 -11.64 -12.28 7.71
CA SER A 36 -12.87 -12.86 7.19
C SER A 36 -13.96 -11.81 6.90
N ARG A 37 -14.09 -10.80 7.77
CA ARG A 37 -15.02 -9.68 7.56
C ARG A 37 -14.58 -8.78 6.39
N LEU A 38 -13.28 -8.53 6.24
CA LEU A 38 -12.74 -7.74 5.12
C LEU A 38 -13.01 -8.44 3.80
N LEU A 39 -12.73 -9.74 3.71
CA LEU A 39 -12.98 -10.56 2.53
C LEU A 39 -14.46 -10.65 2.17
N ALA A 40 -15.33 -10.79 3.16
CA ALA A 40 -16.79 -10.80 2.94
C ALA A 40 -17.31 -9.47 2.35
N ASN A 41 -16.58 -8.37 2.50
CA ASN A 41 -16.93 -7.06 1.97
C ASN A 41 -16.02 -6.62 0.81
N LYS A 42 -15.20 -7.52 0.25
CA LYS A 42 -14.25 -7.22 -0.86
C LYS A 42 -14.93 -6.45 -1.99
N ALA A 43 -16.10 -6.88 -2.43
CA ALA A 43 -16.85 -6.23 -3.52
C ALA A 43 -17.22 -4.76 -3.21
N ARG A 44 -17.58 -4.43 -1.96
CA ARG A 44 -17.88 -3.05 -1.57
C ARG A 44 -16.64 -2.16 -1.62
N TYR A 45 -15.48 -2.67 -1.20
CA TYR A 45 -14.22 -1.94 -1.30
C TYR A 45 -13.81 -1.76 -2.77
N ALA A 46 -13.98 -2.79 -3.61
CA ALA A 46 -13.70 -2.71 -5.04
C ALA A 46 -14.59 -1.68 -5.74
N THR A 47 -15.89 -1.62 -5.42
CA THR A 47 -16.82 -0.60 -5.97
C THR A 47 -16.29 0.83 -5.76
N VAL A 48 -15.63 1.11 -4.64
CA VAL A 48 -15.01 2.42 -4.36
C VAL A 48 -13.65 2.52 -5.03
N GLY A 49 -12.87 1.45 -5.01
CA GLY A 49 -11.47 1.48 -5.43
C GLY A 49 -11.27 1.50 -6.92
N ASP A 50 -12.04 0.72 -7.67
CA ASP A 50 -11.84 0.55 -9.12
C ASP A 50 -11.93 1.88 -9.88
N PRO A 51 -12.93 2.77 -9.64
CA PRO A 51 -12.98 4.08 -10.29
C PRO A 51 -11.83 5.02 -9.91
N LEU A 52 -11.22 4.81 -8.73
CA LEU A 52 -10.15 5.65 -8.18
C LEU A 52 -8.75 5.10 -8.46
N GLY A 53 -8.64 3.90 -9.06
CA GLY A 53 -7.36 3.20 -9.23
C GLY A 53 -6.72 2.76 -7.91
N ILE A 54 -7.53 2.58 -6.84
CA ILE A 54 -7.07 2.18 -5.52
C ILE A 54 -7.46 0.73 -5.26
N PRO A 55 -6.52 -0.18 -4.97
CA PRO A 55 -6.85 -1.58 -4.72
C PRO A 55 -7.74 -1.74 -3.48
N TRP A 56 -8.71 -2.65 -3.58
CA TRP A 56 -9.70 -2.90 -2.53
C TRP A 56 -9.05 -3.14 -1.14
N GLN A 57 -7.93 -3.83 -1.10
CA GLN A 57 -7.22 -4.13 0.14
C GLN A 57 -6.66 -2.88 0.83
N ALA A 58 -6.20 -1.88 0.09
CA ALA A 58 -5.75 -0.62 0.68
C ALA A 58 -6.91 0.11 1.37
N ILE A 59 -8.07 0.18 0.70
CA ILE A 59 -9.29 0.77 1.26
C ILE A 59 -9.79 -0.03 2.47
N ALA A 60 -9.77 -1.36 2.38
CA ALA A 60 -10.16 -2.25 3.45
C ALA A 60 -9.28 -2.06 4.70
N MET A 61 -7.96 -1.88 4.52
CA MET A 61 -7.06 -1.59 5.64
C MET A 61 -7.38 -0.24 6.27
N ILE A 62 -7.55 0.82 5.49
CA ILE A 62 -7.93 2.14 6.01
C ILE A 62 -9.23 2.04 6.80
N HIS A 63 -10.26 1.40 6.25
CA HIS A 63 -11.55 1.24 6.90
C HIS A 63 -11.47 0.45 8.21
N ASN A 64 -10.64 -0.60 8.25
CA ASN A 64 -10.40 -1.33 9.49
C ASN A 64 -9.71 -0.46 10.54
N MET A 65 -8.70 0.31 10.12
CA MET A 65 -7.88 1.10 11.04
C MET A 65 -8.65 2.32 11.59
N GLU A 66 -9.41 3.01 10.74
CA GLU A 66 -10.09 4.26 11.12
C GLU A 66 -11.48 4.04 11.73
N CYS A 67 -12.24 3.06 11.25
CA CYS A 67 -13.65 2.88 11.60
C CYS A 67 -13.99 1.45 12.04
N SER A 68 -13.00 0.59 12.34
CA SER A 68 -13.23 -0.81 12.77
C SER A 68 -14.18 -1.59 11.85
N GLN A 69 -14.14 -1.32 10.55
CA GLN A 69 -15.02 -1.90 9.51
C GLN A 69 -16.50 -1.56 9.71
N ASN A 70 -16.83 -0.41 10.32
CA ASN A 70 -18.20 0.02 10.52
C ASN A 70 -18.70 0.83 9.30
N PHE A 71 -19.50 0.20 8.48
CA PHE A 71 -20.09 0.80 7.28
C PHE A 71 -21.21 1.83 7.56
N ALA A 72 -21.53 2.11 8.82
CA ALA A 72 -22.46 3.17 9.20
C ALA A 72 -21.75 4.50 9.55
N GLN A 73 -20.44 4.55 9.37
CA GLN A 73 -19.61 5.70 9.72
C GLN A 73 -18.84 6.25 8.51
N HIS A 74 -18.61 7.57 8.54
CA HIS A 74 -17.75 8.24 7.56
C HIS A 74 -16.29 7.76 7.68
N LEU A 75 -15.68 7.42 6.54
CA LEU A 75 -14.26 7.04 6.48
C LEU A 75 -13.33 8.20 6.86
N HIS A 76 -13.81 9.43 6.84
CA HIS A 76 -13.04 10.62 7.20
C HIS A 76 -12.60 10.64 8.67
N ASN A 77 -13.51 10.27 9.60
CA ASN A 77 -13.31 10.50 11.03
C ASN A 77 -14.23 9.67 11.94
N GLY A 78 -15.02 8.73 11.38
CA GLY A 78 -15.94 7.89 12.15
C GLY A 78 -17.30 8.55 12.51
N ASP A 79 -17.59 9.74 12.03
CA ASP A 79 -18.92 10.36 12.24
C ASP A 79 -20.03 9.55 11.54
N PRO A 80 -21.26 9.58 12.04
CA PRO A 80 -22.38 8.85 11.44
C PRO A 80 -22.78 9.38 10.05
N LEU A 81 -23.11 8.47 9.13
CA LEU A 81 -23.46 8.80 7.72
C LEU A 81 -24.80 9.54 7.54
N HIS A 82 -25.62 9.67 8.58
CA HIS A 82 -26.91 10.36 8.49
C HIS A 82 -26.78 11.89 8.41
N ALA A 83 -25.58 12.45 8.64
CA ALA A 83 -25.27 13.88 8.54
C ALA A 83 -23.88 14.06 7.91
N ARG A 84 -23.50 15.27 7.54
CA ARG A 84 -22.11 15.59 7.21
C ARG A 84 -21.23 15.52 8.46
N THR A 85 -19.91 15.33 8.25
CA THR A 85 -18.96 15.25 9.35
C THR A 85 -18.95 16.53 10.18
N THR A 86 -18.91 16.38 11.50
CA THR A 86 -18.82 17.48 12.49
C THR A 86 -17.42 17.62 13.08
N HIS A 87 -16.67 16.52 13.14
CA HIS A 87 -15.25 16.48 13.47
C HIS A 87 -14.39 16.76 12.22
N VAL A 88 -13.10 16.97 12.41
CA VAL A 88 -12.15 17.25 11.32
C VAL A 88 -11.92 16.00 10.47
N PRO A 89 -12.01 16.13 9.15
CA PRO A 89 -12.44 17.27 8.32
C PRO A 89 -13.95 17.50 8.42
N LYS A 90 -14.34 18.78 8.65
CA LYS A 90 -15.77 19.14 8.82
C LYS A 90 -16.50 19.29 7.48
N ALA A 91 -17.83 19.14 7.54
CA ALA A 91 -18.75 19.35 6.41
C ALA A 91 -18.49 18.43 5.22
N ARG A 92 -18.05 17.19 5.49
CA ARG A 92 -17.79 16.17 4.45
C ARG A 92 -18.89 15.08 4.43
N PRO A 93 -19.15 14.44 3.29
CA PRO A 93 -18.75 14.78 1.92
C PRO A 93 -19.18 16.17 1.49
N ALA A 94 -18.40 16.81 0.59
CA ALA A 94 -18.73 18.14 0.10
C ALA A 94 -19.98 18.12 -0.79
N GLU A 95 -20.13 17.07 -1.58
CA GLU A 95 -21.23 16.88 -2.51
C GLU A 95 -22.28 15.90 -1.96
N GLY A 96 -23.47 15.87 -2.58
CA GLY A 96 -24.59 15.03 -2.17
C GLY A 96 -25.35 15.58 -0.97
N VAL A 97 -26.36 14.85 -0.53
CA VAL A 97 -27.20 15.16 0.63
C VAL A 97 -27.29 13.95 1.57
N PRO A 98 -27.32 14.16 2.90
CA PRO A 98 -27.53 13.06 3.85
C PRO A 98 -28.92 12.41 3.69
N PRO A 99 -29.08 11.14 4.07
CA PRO A 99 -28.05 10.23 4.55
C PRO A 99 -27.13 9.78 3.40
N PHE A 100 -25.82 9.70 3.68
CA PHE A 100 -24.84 9.26 2.69
C PHE A 100 -24.71 7.72 2.68
N THR A 101 -24.39 7.17 1.52
CA THR A 101 -23.85 5.80 1.45
C THR A 101 -22.41 5.78 1.93
N TRP A 102 -21.96 4.65 2.42
CA TRP A 102 -20.55 4.50 2.81
C TRP A 102 -19.62 4.69 1.62
N GLU A 103 -20.02 4.18 0.45
CA GLU A 103 -19.26 4.27 -0.79
C GLU A 103 -19.03 5.73 -1.21
N ALA A 104 -20.10 6.55 -1.20
CA ALA A 104 -19.97 7.99 -1.51
C ALA A 104 -19.06 8.71 -0.52
N SER A 105 -19.22 8.41 0.77
CA SER A 105 -18.37 8.96 1.82
C SER A 105 -16.90 8.51 1.69
N ALA A 106 -16.66 7.24 1.39
CA ALA A 106 -15.33 6.70 1.23
C ALA A 106 -14.62 7.29 0.00
N THR A 107 -15.32 7.42 -1.13
CA THR A 107 -14.79 8.09 -2.33
C THR A 107 -14.33 9.51 -2.00
N ASP A 108 -15.15 10.29 -1.32
CA ASP A 108 -14.81 11.66 -0.91
C ASP A 108 -13.60 11.68 0.04
N ALA A 109 -13.56 10.80 1.04
CA ALA A 109 -12.45 10.72 2.00
C ALA A 109 -11.11 10.39 1.33
N LEU A 110 -11.09 9.41 0.42
CA LEU A 110 -9.90 8.99 -0.29
C LEU A 110 -9.39 10.08 -1.25
N THR A 111 -10.32 10.79 -1.91
CA THR A 111 -9.99 11.92 -2.81
C THR A 111 -9.41 13.10 -2.03
N VAL A 112 -9.99 13.46 -0.88
CA VAL A 112 -9.45 14.53 0.00
C VAL A 112 -8.04 14.21 0.47
N LYS A 113 -7.71 12.95 0.65
CA LYS A 113 -6.35 12.48 1.02
C LYS A 113 -5.40 12.36 -0.17
N ALA A 114 -5.86 12.71 -1.40
CA ALA A 114 -5.09 12.60 -2.64
C ALA A 114 -4.54 11.18 -2.89
N LEU A 115 -5.27 10.15 -2.45
CA LEU A 115 -4.89 8.75 -2.68
C LEU A 115 -5.02 8.33 -4.15
N PRO A 116 -5.95 8.86 -4.96
CA PRO A 116 -5.97 8.59 -6.41
C PRO A 116 -4.72 9.07 -7.16
N ASP A 117 -3.95 10.01 -6.59
CA ASP A 117 -2.70 10.51 -7.18
C ASP A 117 -1.50 9.58 -6.92
N TRP A 118 -1.70 8.55 -6.09
CA TRP A 118 -0.68 7.54 -5.79
C TRP A 118 -0.74 6.41 -6.82
N ASP A 119 0.40 6.04 -7.39
CA ASP A 119 0.51 5.07 -8.49
C ASP A 119 1.21 3.75 -8.11
N ASP A 120 1.80 3.67 -6.92
CA ASP A 120 2.51 2.47 -6.47
C ASP A 120 1.69 1.67 -5.47
N TRP A 121 0.88 0.77 -5.97
CA TRP A 121 0.06 -0.11 -5.15
C TRP A 121 0.68 -1.50 -4.92
N SER A 122 2.01 -1.65 -5.09
CA SER A 122 2.75 -2.80 -4.56
C SER A 122 2.61 -2.90 -3.04
N ILE A 123 2.94 -4.04 -2.45
CA ILE A 123 2.91 -4.19 -0.98
C ILE A 123 3.70 -3.07 -0.27
N PRO A 124 4.96 -2.77 -0.64
CA PRO A 124 5.66 -1.63 -0.06
C PRO A 124 4.95 -0.29 -0.24
N GLY A 125 4.35 -0.05 -1.41
CA GLY A 125 3.61 1.17 -1.69
C GLY A 125 2.34 1.30 -0.85
N ILE A 126 1.58 0.22 -0.68
CA ILE A 126 0.42 0.17 0.22
C ILE A 126 0.85 0.47 1.67
N LEU A 127 1.91 -0.18 2.15
CA LEU A 127 2.40 0.03 3.53
C LEU A 127 2.89 1.46 3.76
N TYR A 128 3.57 2.05 2.77
CA TYR A 128 3.97 3.45 2.80
C TYR A 128 2.76 4.39 2.88
N CYS A 129 1.75 4.19 2.02
CA CYS A 129 0.52 4.96 2.06
C CYS A 129 -0.18 4.86 3.42
N LEU A 130 -0.30 3.67 3.97
CA LEU A 130 -0.94 3.41 5.25
C LEU A 130 -0.16 4.03 6.42
N GLU A 131 1.19 3.95 6.43
CA GLU A 131 2.00 4.63 7.44
C GLU A 131 1.83 6.15 7.35
N GLY A 132 1.85 6.70 6.12
CA GLY A 132 1.59 8.11 5.88
C GLY A 132 0.19 8.56 6.26
N TYR A 133 -0.81 7.70 6.10
CA TYR A 133 -2.19 7.96 6.51
C TYR A 133 -2.30 8.17 8.03
N ASN A 134 -1.64 7.31 8.81
CA ASN A 134 -1.52 7.44 10.26
C ASN A 134 -0.60 8.60 10.69
N GLY A 135 0.30 9.03 9.80
CA GLY A 135 1.35 10.02 10.09
C GLY A 135 2.70 9.41 10.40
N TRP A 136 3.75 10.16 10.13
CA TRP A 136 5.15 9.73 10.18
C TRP A 136 5.78 9.79 11.58
N GLY A 137 4.99 10.00 12.64
CA GLY A 137 5.50 10.23 14.00
C GLY A 137 6.41 9.13 14.52
N TYR A 138 6.07 7.85 14.29
CA TYR A 138 6.92 6.73 14.67
C TYR A 138 8.25 6.77 13.95
N ARG A 139 8.23 6.87 12.64
CA ARG A 139 9.45 6.87 11.83
C ARG A 139 10.37 8.05 12.11
N LEU A 140 9.81 9.21 12.42
CA LEU A 140 10.57 10.45 12.63
C LEU A 140 11.10 10.59 14.06
N TYR A 141 10.35 10.14 15.06
CA TYR A 141 10.64 10.40 16.47
C TYR A 141 10.94 9.14 17.29
N HIS A 142 10.53 7.96 16.78
CA HIS A 142 10.73 6.66 17.44
C HIS A 142 11.14 5.60 16.41
N PRO A 143 12.25 5.81 15.65
CA PRO A 143 12.66 4.90 14.57
C PRO A 143 12.99 3.48 15.03
N GLU A 144 13.24 3.31 16.33
CA GLU A 144 13.45 2.01 16.98
C GLU A 144 12.16 1.20 17.11
N VAL A 145 10.98 1.85 17.00
CA VAL A 145 9.67 1.20 17.12
C VAL A 145 8.96 1.21 15.78
N LYS A 146 8.72 0.02 15.24
CA LYS A 146 7.89 -0.09 14.03
C LYS A 146 6.45 0.29 14.34
N SER A 147 5.84 1.14 13.51
CA SER A 147 4.50 1.69 13.75
C SER A 147 3.48 0.58 14.07
N PRO A 148 2.82 0.63 15.23
CA PRO A 148 1.77 -0.34 15.57
C PRO A 148 0.55 -0.27 14.64
N TYR A 149 0.33 0.87 13.98
CA TYR A 149 -0.69 0.99 12.93
C TYR A 149 -0.48 -0.03 11.80
N LEU A 150 0.79 -0.35 11.48
CA LEU A 150 1.13 -1.39 10.52
C LEU A 150 1.36 -2.75 11.17
N TRP A 151 2.16 -2.82 12.24
CA TRP A 151 2.82 -4.05 12.64
C TRP A 151 2.28 -4.68 13.92
N SER A 152 1.32 -4.06 14.61
CA SER A 152 0.70 -4.68 15.79
C SER A 152 0.06 -6.02 15.43
N ALA A 153 0.04 -6.95 16.38
CA ALA A 153 -0.32 -8.36 16.24
C ALA A 153 0.70 -9.24 15.47
N SER A 154 1.86 -8.69 15.06
CA SER A 154 2.95 -9.46 14.45
C SER A 154 4.22 -9.47 15.31
N ASN A 155 5.20 -10.26 14.84
CA ASN A 155 6.55 -10.29 15.40
C ASN A 155 7.35 -9.00 15.19
N GLN A 156 6.90 -8.09 14.30
CA GLN A 156 7.58 -6.83 13.97
C GLN A 156 7.32 -5.71 14.99
N TYR A 157 6.38 -5.91 15.96
CA TYR A 157 6.04 -4.93 16.98
C TYR A 157 5.89 -5.59 18.34
N THR A 158 6.43 -4.95 19.37
CA THR A 158 6.31 -5.40 20.77
C THR A 158 5.57 -4.40 21.64
N SER A 159 6.11 -3.21 21.79
CA SER A 159 5.56 -2.13 22.60
C SER A 159 6.04 -0.78 22.08
N GLY A 160 5.55 0.28 22.70
CA GLY A 160 5.81 1.65 22.30
C GLY A 160 4.68 2.21 21.46
N LYS A 161 3.92 3.17 22.01
CA LYS A 161 2.86 3.88 21.28
C LYS A 161 2.57 5.25 21.87
N TYR A 162 1.99 6.11 21.06
CA TYR A 162 1.34 7.30 21.56
C TYR A 162 0.05 6.91 22.28
N VAL A 163 -0.06 7.29 23.55
CA VAL A 163 -1.24 7.00 24.40
C VAL A 163 -2.24 8.17 24.43
N ALA A 164 -1.78 9.35 24.06
CA ALA A 164 -2.56 10.53 23.78
C ALA A 164 -1.80 11.37 22.75
N ASP A 165 -2.41 12.45 22.25
CA ASP A 165 -1.75 13.35 21.28
C ASP A 165 -0.45 13.90 21.89
N GLY A 166 0.67 13.68 21.21
CA GLY A 166 2.00 14.04 21.65
C GLY A 166 2.55 13.29 22.86
N THR A 167 1.81 12.35 23.45
CA THR A 167 2.24 11.64 24.69
C THR A 167 2.70 10.23 24.33
N TRP A 168 4.00 9.99 24.44
CA TRP A 168 4.65 8.71 24.18
C TRP A 168 4.72 7.80 25.42
N SER A 169 4.53 6.51 25.21
CA SER A 169 4.81 5.45 26.21
C SER A 169 5.59 4.32 25.55
N SER A 170 6.79 4.04 26.05
CA SER A 170 7.66 2.95 25.56
C SER A 170 7.14 1.55 25.92
N THR A 171 6.31 1.44 26.93
CA THR A 171 5.79 0.15 27.45
C THR A 171 4.36 -0.16 27.01
N ALA A 172 3.59 0.85 26.60
CA ALA A 172 2.21 0.65 26.17
C ALA A 172 2.18 -0.17 24.88
N VAL A 173 1.20 -1.08 24.77
CA VAL A 173 1.00 -1.97 23.63
C VAL A 173 -0.30 -1.62 22.91
N SER A 174 -0.27 -1.62 21.58
CA SER A 174 -1.47 -1.41 20.78
C SER A 174 -2.39 -2.63 20.87
N ALA A 175 -3.66 -2.38 21.20
CA ALA A 175 -4.70 -3.40 21.19
C ALA A 175 -5.21 -3.70 19.76
N GLN A 176 -5.16 -2.72 18.86
CA GLN A 176 -5.61 -2.87 17.47
C GLN A 176 -4.65 -3.76 16.66
N CYS A 177 -5.17 -4.64 15.81
CA CYS A 177 -4.35 -5.37 14.86
C CYS A 177 -3.86 -4.42 13.75
N GLY A 178 -2.57 -4.45 13.46
CA GLY A 178 -1.96 -3.60 12.46
C GLY A 178 -2.31 -4.01 11.03
N ALA A 179 -2.35 -3.04 10.14
CA ALA A 179 -2.74 -3.24 8.74
C ALA A 179 -1.85 -4.24 8.00
N ALA A 180 -0.53 -4.21 8.21
CA ALA A 180 0.40 -5.18 7.61
C ALA A 180 0.14 -6.62 8.09
N SER A 181 -0.25 -6.80 9.37
CA SER A 181 -0.62 -8.12 9.89
C SER A 181 -1.88 -8.68 9.23
N LEU A 182 -2.86 -7.81 8.95
CA LEU A 182 -4.08 -8.20 8.24
C LEU A 182 -3.79 -8.49 6.75
N LEU A 183 -3.02 -7.63 6.08
CA LEU A 183 -2.57 -7.85 4.70
C LEU A 183 -1.77 -9.15 4.57
N ARG A 184 -0.88 -9.45 5.53
CA ARG A 184 -0.12 -10.71 5.55
C ARG A 184 -1.05 -11.91 5.60
N ARG A 185 -2.10 -11.87 6.44
CA ARG A 185 -3.07 -12.96 6.50
C ARG A 185 -3.91 -13.09 5.24
N ILE A 186 -4.27 -11.99 4.58
CA ILE A 186 -4.92 -12.01 3.28
C ILE A 186 -4.01 -12.66 2.24
N ALA A 187 -2.71 -12.32 2.22
CA ALA A 187 -1.72 -12.92 1.34
C ALA A 187 -1.58 -14.44 1.56
N GLU A 188 -1.52 -14.88 2.82
CA GLU A 188 -1.45 -16.31 3.18
C GLU A 188 -2.68 -17.10 2.73
N LYS A 189 -3.83 -16.45 2.58
CA LYS A 189 -5.05 -17.04 2.02
C LYS A 189 -5.07 -17.06 0.48
N GLY A 190 -4.09 -16.46 -0.17
CA GLY A 190 -4.08 -16.29 -1.64
C GLY A 190 -5.11 -15.29 -2.16
N GLU A 191 -5.62 -14.42 -1.29
CA GLU A 191 -6.67 -13.44 -1.59
C GLU A 191 -6.11 -12.02 -1.81
N LEU A 192 -4.80 -11.87 -1.72
CA LEU A 192 -4.16 -10.61 -2.02
C LEU A 192 -4.07 -10.49 -3.54
N ASP A 193 -4.83 -9.56 -4.10
CA ASP A 193 -4.62 -9.12 -5.48
C ASP A 193 -3.32 -8.29 -5.48
N ALA A 194 -2.19 -8.96 -5.25
CA ALA A 194 -0.89 -8.34 -4.98
C ALA A 194 -0.29 -7.65 -6.21
N GLU A 195 -1.02 -7.64 -7.32
CA GLU A 195 -0.56 -7.11 -8.59
C GLU A 195 -1.65 -6.41 -9.40
N SER A 196 -2.80 -6.19 -8.84
CA SER A 196 -3.92 -5.68 -9.58
C SER A 196 -4.15 -4.22 -9.29
N HIS A 197 -3.67 -3.36 -10.06
CA HIS A 197 -4.37 -2.14 -10.49
C HIS A 197 -3.48 -1.28 -11.37
N VAL A 198 -2.52 -1.92 -11.93
CA VAL A 198 -2.17 -1.65 -13.29
C VAL A 198 -2.61 -2.91 -14.02
N ASP A 199 -3.38 -2.79 -15.08
CA ASP A 199 -3.69 -3.93 -15.96
C ASP A 199 -2.36 -4.52 -16.41
N ASP A 200 -1.83 -5.45 -15.59
CA ASP A 200 -0.49 -6.02 -15.73
C ASP A 200 -0.35 -6.69 -17.10
N ALA A 201 -1.43 -7.25 -17.61
CA ALA A 201 -1.47 -7.82 -18.95
C ALA A 201 -1.36 -6.70 -20.01
N LYS A 202 -2.03 -5.57 -19.80
CA LYS A 202 -2.00 -4.43 -20.72
C LYS A 202 -0.69 -3.67 -20.62
N LEU A 203 -0.14 -3.50 -19.43
CA LEU A 203 1.19 -2.90 -19.22
C LEU A 203 2.31 -3.85 -19.64
N LYS A 204 2.25 -5.13 -19.32
CA LYS A 204 3.17 -6.14 -19.87
C LYS A 204 3.11 -6.15 -21.40
N ALA A 205 1.92 -6.05 -22.00
CA ALA A 205 1.77 -5.95 -23.45
C ALA A 205 2.30 -4.63 -24.01
N GLN A 206 2.07 -3.52 -23.33
CA GLN A 206 2.55 -2.19 -23.72
C GLN A 206 4.07 -2.09 -23.55
N PHE A 207 4.62 -2.45 -22.40
CA PHE A 207 6.05 -2.46 -22.15
C PHE A 207 6.76 -3.62 -22.84
N GLY A 208 6.12 -4.77 -23.05
CA GLY A 208 6.67 -5.89 -23.81
C GLY A 208 6.91 -5.52 -25.27
N LYS A 209 6.01 -4.76 -25.90
CA LYS A 209 6.22 -4.18 -27.22
C LYS A 209 7.33 -3.12 -27.20
N GLN A 210 7.42 -2.33 -26.13
CA GLN A 210 8.46 -1.32 -25.96
C GLN A 210 9.79 -1.94 -25.50
N ALA A 211 9.78 -2.98 -24.66
CA ALA A 211 11.00 -3.67 -24.22
C ALA A 211 11.78 -4.24 -25.40
N ALA A 212 11.09 -4.70 -26.46
CA ALA A 212 11.71 -5.10 -27.71
C ALA A 212 12.38 -3.93 -28.45
N LEU A 213 12.04 -2.69 -28.14
CA LEU A 213 12.64 -1.46 -28.71
C LEU A 213 13.78 -0.92 -27.86
N TYR A 214 13.89 -1.34 -26.57
CA TYR A 214 14.98 -0.92 -25.71
C TYR A 214 16.24 -1.73 -25.97
N ALA A 215 17.31 -1.03 -26.31
CA ALA A 215 18.61 -1.63 -26.50
C ALA A 215 19.37 -1.74 -25.18
N TYR A 216 20.13 -2.80 -25.03
CA TYR A 216 21.10 -2.96 -23.96
C TYR A 216 22.13 -1.84 -23.98
N ALA A 217 22.16 -1.00 -22.95
CA ALA A 217 22.98 0.20 -22.90
C ALA A 217 23.49 0.49 -21.47
N PRO A 218 24.43 -0.32 -20.93
CA PRO A 218 24.85 -0.23 -19.53
C PRO A 218 25.59 1.06 -19.17
N LYS A 219 26.09 1.78 -20.18
CA LYS A 219 26.91 3.00 -19.98
C LYS A 219 26.24 4.29 -20.43
N LYS A 220 25.07 4.20 -21.08
CA LYS A 220 24.34 5.35 -21.64
C LYS A 220 22.96 5.49 -21.03
N LEU A 221 22.50 6.74 -20.88
CA LEU A 221 21.11 7.01 -20.57
C LEU A 221 20.25 6.63 -21.79
N THR A 222 19.20 5.89 -21.53
CA THR A 222 18.23 5.47 -22.56
C THR A 222 16.92 6.22 -22.33
N PRO A 223 16.38 6.95 -23.33
CA PRO A 223 15.05 7.53 -23.22
C PRO A 223 14.01 6.47 -22.81
N GLY A 224 13.19 6.77 -21.78
CA GLY A 224 12.25 5.81 -21.21
C GLY A 224 12.87 4.70 -20.36
N GLY A 225 14.19 4.70 -20.16
CA GLY A 225 14.88 3.69 -19.39
C GLY A 225 14.57 3.74 -17.90
N ILE A 226 14.36 4.93 -17.36
CA ILE A 226 13.93 5.13 -15.96
C ILE A 226 12.53 4.55 -15.76
N GLU A 227 11.61 4.82 -16.67
CA GLU A 227 10.23 4.33 -16.63
C GLU A 227 10.19 2.80 -16.71
N LEU A 228 11.01 2.19 -17.58
CA LEU A 228 11.16 0.74 -17.66
C LEU A 228 11.70 0.16 -16.35
N GLN A 229 12.74 0.76 -15.76
CA GLN A 229 13.32 0.30 -14.50
C GLN A 229 12.32 0.43 -13.34
N ARG A 230 11.59 1.53 -13.26
CA ARG A 230 10.50 1.73 -12.28
C ARG A 230 9.37 0.73 -12.47
N PHE A 231 9.00 0.44 -13.71
CA PHE A 231 8.02 -0.60 -13.99
C PHE A 231 8.49 -1.98 -13.52
N LEU A 232 9.72 -2.38 -13.85
CA LEU A 232 10.28 -3.66 -13.45
C LEU A 232 10.41 -3.77 -11.91
N ASN A 233 10.70 -2.68 -11.22
CA ASN A 233 10.77 -2.63 -9.75
C ASN A 233 9.42 -2.87 -9.05
N ARG A 234 8.31 -2.94 -9.79
CA ARG A 234 6.99 -3.31 -9.24
C ARG A 234 6.86 -4.81 -8.98
N PHE A 235 7.73 -5.62 -9.60
CA PHE A 235 7.66 -7.07 -9.47
C PHE A 235 8.49 -7.57 -8.28
N PRO A 236 7.96 -8.53 -7.49
CA PRO A 236 8.67 -9.10 -6.35
C PRO A 236 10.05 -9.62 -6.74
N GLY A 237 11.05 -9.30 -5.92
CA GLY A 237 12.44 -9.75 -6.14
C GLY A 237 13.24 -8.96 -7.17
N ILE A 238 12.65 -7.95 -7.82
CA ILE A 238 13.35 -7.07 -8.76
C ILE A 238 13.66 -5.73 -8.09
N PHE A 239 14.96 -5.44 -7.95
CA PHE A 239 15.46 -4.21 -7.35
C PHE A 239 16.50 -3.59 -8.29
N LEU A 240 16.06 -2.68 -9.14
CA LEU A 240 16.89 -1.96 -10.10
C LEU A 240 17.09 -0.52 -9.63
N LYS A 241 18.29 0.00 -9.84
CA LYS A 241 18.52 1.43 -9.76
C LYS A 241 17.84 2.08 -10.98
N ASP A 242 16.97 3.05 -10.73
CA ASP A 242 16.25 3.80 -11.77
C ASP A 242 17.11 4.97 -12.32
N ASP A 243 18.25 4.61 -12.92
CA ASP A 243 19.23 5.55 -13.47
C ASP A 243 19.18 5.69 -15.00
N GLY A 244 18.22 5.02 -15.63
CA GLY A 244 18.05 5.04 -17.09
C GLY A 244 19.12 4.28 -17.86
N LYS A 245 20.04 3.56 -17.20
CA LYS A 245 21.09 2.76 -17.83
C LYS A 245 20.66 1.31 -17.88
N LEU A 246 20.36 0.84 -19.05
CA LEU A 246 19.81 -0.50 -19.28
C LEU A 246 20.91 -1.56 -19.34
N GLY A 247 21.47 -1.89 -18.18
CA GLY A 247 22.56 -2.83 -18.01
C GLY A 247 22.09 -4.28 -17.75
N PRO A 248 23.04 -5.15 -17.33
CA PRO A 248 22.80 -6.59 -17.15
C PRO A 248 21.61 -6.90 -16.21
N ARG A 249 21.47 -6.15 -15.12
CA ARG A 249 20.38 -6.38 -14.14
C ARG A 249 19.03 -6.00 -14.70
N THR A 250 18.93 -4.89 -15.45
CA THR A 250 17.69 -4.48 -16.11
C THR A 250 17.29 -5.49 -17.18
N SER A 251 18.26 -5.95 -17.97
CA SER A 251 18.04 -6.94 -19.02
C SER A 251 17.59 -8.30 -18.46
N GLU A 252 18.17 -8.73 -17.32
CA GLU A 252 17.75 -9.93 -16.61
C GLU A 252 16.30 -9.81 -16.10
N ALA A 253 15.96 -8.67 -15.53
CA ALA A 253 14.60 -8.38 -15.10
C ALA A 253 13.60 -8.41 -16.29
N CYS A 254 13.99 -7.87 -17.46
CA CYS A 254 13.20 -8.00 -18.68
C CYS A 254 12.99 -9.47 -19.07
N LYS A 255 14.05 -10.30 -18.99
CA LYS A 255 13.94 -11.73 -19.26
C LYS A 255 12.96 -12.41 -18.31
N GLN A 256 13.04 -12.08 -17.04
CA GLN A 256 12.15 -12.63 -16.01
C GLN A 256 10.67 -12.24 -16.23
N ILE A 257 10.40 -11.00 -16.61
CA ILE A 257 9.04 -10.46 -16.72
C ILE A 257 8.43 -10.62 -18.11
N PHE A 258 9.23 -10.39 -19.17
CA PHE A 258 8.78 -10.40 -20.55
C PHE A 258 9.22 -11.63 -21.34
N GLY A 259 10.06 -12.50 -20.76
CA GLY A 259 10.57 -13.71 -21.41
C GLY A 259 11.74 -13.48 -22.38
N CYS A 260 12.21 -12.23 -22.55
CA CYS A 260 13.30 -11.90 -23.47
C CYS A 260 14.30 -10.92 -22.84
N TYR A 261 15.55 -11.03 -23.19
CA TYR A 261 16.57 -10.03 -22.89
C TYR A 261 16.38 -8.77 -23.74
N LEU A 262 16.99 -7.65 -23.30
CA LEU A 262 17.05 -6.45 -24.10
C LEU A 262 17.83 -6.68 -25.40
N ALA A 263 17.43 -6.03 -26.48
CA ALA A 263 18.11 -6.15 -27.77
C ALA A 263 19.60 -5.76 -27.66
N GLY A 264 20.48 -6.63 -28.13
CA GLY A 264 21.93 -6.44 -28.04
C GLY A 264 22.56 -6.81 -26.69
N ASP A 265 21.82 -7.46 -25.77
CA ASP A 265 22.42 -8.11 -24.60
C ASP A 265 23.25 -9.32 -25.07
N PRO A 266 24.51 -9.48 -24.61
CA PRO A 266 25.35 -10.61 -24.99
C PRO A 266 24.75 -12.01 -24.68
N ARG A 267 23.69 -12.05 -23.86
CA ARG A 267 22.99 -13.28 -23.45
C ARG A 267 21.69 -13.52 -24.26
N ALA A 268 21.32 -12.61 -25.17
CA ALA A 268 20.11 -12.68 -25.99
C ALA A 268 20.16 -13.77 -27.04
#